data_4d3c9acbedb59a8a368f1c97294a5213
#
_entry.id   4d3c9acbedb59a8a368f1c97294a5213
#
_cell.length_a   1.000
_cell.length_b   1.000
_cell.length_c   1.000
_cell.angle_alpha   90.00
_cell.angle_beta   90.00
_cell.angle_gamma   90.00
#
_symmetry.space_group_name_H-M   'P 1'
#
loop_
_entity.id
_entity.type
_entity.pdbx_description
1 polymer ?
#
loop_
_entity_poly.entity_id
_entity_poly.type
_entity_poly.pdbx_seq_one_letter_code
_entity_poly.pdbx_strand_id
1 'polypeptide(L)'
;VATKRGIQYIPAIDGLRAVAVIAVILYHLGISWIPGGFLGVDLFFVISGYVITRLLLDSIQERGGLDLRDFYMARIRRLLPPLIFMIVVTSIVVGIWAPDTTKKFLTDAPFSIFGGMNWWLVFNEQDYFESSGRPPLLQHTWSLAVEAQFYLLWPLILLVVLKYFGKKVIPAAALIIAAISGIALMLVSFQLDATNTS
;
A
#
# COMPACT_ATOMS: atom_id res chain seq x y z
N VAL A 1 -26.53 28.55 -3.20
CA VAL A 1 -26.33 27.17 -3.64
C VAL A 1 -24.83 26.97 -3.73
N ALA A 2 -24.21 26.45 -2.66
CA ALA A 2 -22.76 26.17 -2.66
C ALA A 2 -22.51 24.99 -3.61
N THR A 3 -21.87 25.27 -4.73
CA THR A 3 -21.35 24.26 -5.66
C THR A 3 -20.34 23.39 -4.89
N LYS A 4 -20.66 22.12 -4.65
CA LYS A 4 -19.69 21.12 -4.22
C LYS A 4 -18.56 21.09 -5.26
N ARG A 5 -17.48 21.81 -5.04
CA ARG A 5 -16.23 21.60 -5.77
C ARG A 5 -15.66 20.26 -5.30
N GLY A 6 -16.12 19.19 -5.94
CA GLY A 6 -15.48 17.89 -5.78
C GLY A 6 -14.02 18.00 -6.20
N ILE A 7 -13.17 17.13 -5.65
CA ILE A 7 -11.76 17.00 -6.03
C ILE A 7 -11.67 17.03 -7.56
N GLN A 8 -10.95 18.00 -8.12
CA GLN A 8 -10.79 18.11 -9.55
C GLN A 8 -10.15 16.82 -10.08
N TYR A 9 -10.87 16.11 -10.93
CA TYR A 9 -10.41 14.88 -11.56
C TYR A 9 -9.16 15.17 -12.39
N ILE A 10 -8.12 14.37 -12.23
CA ILE A 10 -6.85 14.49 -12.97
C ILE A 10 -6.66 13.22 -13.81
N PRO A 11 -7.00 13.25 -15.12
CA PRO A 11 -6.91 12.07 -15.99
C PRO A 11 -5.49 11.45 -16.03
N ALA A 12 -4.46 12.28 -15.90
CA ALA A 12 -3.07 11.84 -15.90
C ALA A 12 -2.76 10.86 -14.76
N ILE A 13 -3.42 10.99 -13.60
CA ILE A 13 -3.25 10.07 -12.46
C ILE A 13 -3.79 8.68 -12.80
N ASP A 14 -4.95 8.61 -13.47
CA ASP A 14 -5.50 7.33 -13.89
C ASP A 14 -4.67 6.70 -15.01
N GLY A 15 -4.10 7.51 -15.90
CA GLY A 15 -3.12 7.06 -16.89
C GLY A 15 -1.88 6.45 -16.25
N LEU A 16 -1.31 7.13 -15.23
CA LEU A 16 -0.16 6.61 -14.47
C LEU A 16 -0.48 5.31 -13.73
N ARG A 17 -1.69 5.20 -13.15
CA ARG A 17 -2.14 3.94 -12.54
C ARG A 17 -2.26 2.81 -13.56
N ALA A 18 -2.79 3.07 -14.74
CA ALA A 18 -2.88 2.08 -15.80
C ALA A 18 -1.48 1.58 -16.21
N VAL A 19 -0.52 2.48 -16.40
CA VAL A 19 0.88 2.13 -16.70
C VAL A 19 1.46 1.27 -15.57
N ALA A 20 1.25 1.66 -14.31
CA ALA A 20 1.73 0.91 -13.16
C ALA A 20 1.17 -0.51 -13.11
N VAL A 21 -0.15 -0.68 -13.31
CA VAL A 21 -0.79 -2.01 -13.35
C VAL A 21 -0.20 -2.85 -14.48
N ILE A 22 -0.10 -2.31 -15.68
CA ILE A 22 0.43 -3.03 -16.84
C ILE A 22 1.88 -3.47 -16.57
N ALA A 23 2.72 -2.59 -16.02
CA ALA A 23 4.10 -2.90 -15.68
C ALA A 23 4.20 -4.08 -14.70
N VAL A 24 3.39 -4.06 -13.62
CA VAL A 24 3.34 -5.14 -12.62
C VAL A 24 2.85 -6.46 -13.24
N ILE A 25 1.83 -6.42 -14.10
CA ILE A 25 1.31 -7.62 -14.78
C ILE A 25 2.38 -8.21 -15.68
N LEU A 26 3.03 -7.40 -16.51
CA LEU A 26 4.07 -7.87 -17.44
C LEU A 26 5.28 -8.47 -16.68
N TYR A 27 5.64 -7.87 -15.54
CA TYR A 27 6.66 -8.43 -14.66
C TYR A 27 6.30 -9.82 -14.15
N HIS A 28 5.07 -10.01 -13.65
CA HIS A 28 4.61 -11.32 -13.14
C HIS A 28 4.40 -12.37 -14.25
N LEU A 29 4.20 -11.93 -15.48
CA LEU A 29 4.17 -12.82 -16.65
C LEU A 29 5.59 -13.22 -17.13
N GLY A 30 6.64 -12.76 -16.45
CA GLY A 30 8.02 -13.09 -16.79
C GLY A 30 8.51 -12.47 -18.11
N ILE A 31 7.95 -11.34 -18.52
CA ILE A 31 8.35 -10.65 -19.75
C ILE A 31 9.72 -10.03 -19.56
N SER A 32 10.73 -10.63 -20.18
CA SER A 32 12.17 -10.35 -19.98
C SER A 32 12.61 -8.93 -20.31
N TRP A 33 11.91 -8.23 -21.19
CA TRP A 33 12.24 -6.85 -21.58
C TRP A 33 11.67 -5.78 -20.65
N ILE A 34 10.92 -6.16 -19.58
CA ILE A 34 10.47 -5.25 -18.52
C ILE A 34 10.89 -5.80 -17.14
N PRO A 35 12.18 -5.94 -16.86
CA PRO A 35 12.64 -6.49 -15.59
C PRO A 35 12.30 -5.59 -14.38
N GLY A 36 12.17 -4.28 -14.61
CA GLY A 36 11.79 -3.29 -13.58
C GLY A 36 10.28 -3.12 -13.37
N GLY A 37 9.43 -3.99 -13.90
CA GLY A 37 7.96 -3.83 -13.81
C GLY A 37 7.42 -3.85 -12.37
N PHE A 38 8.13 -4.46 -11.41
CA PHE A 38 7.79 -4.42 -9.98
C PHE A 38 7.75 -2.99 -9.41
N LEU A 39 8.52 -2.04 -9.98
CA LEU A 39 8.49 -0.62 -9.60
C LEU A 39 7.10 0.03 -9.83
N GLY A 40 6.21 -0.62 -10.56
CA GLY A 40 4.82 -0.20 -10.65
C GLY A 40 4.12 -0.13 -9.29
N VAL A 41 4.53 -0.96 -8.32
CA VAL A 41 4.00 -0.90 -6.94
C VAL A 41 4.45 0.39 -6.25
N ASP A 42 5.70 0.80 -6.42
CA ASP A 42 6.21 2.06 -5.86
C ASP A 42 5.49 3.26 -6.47
N LEU A 43 5.21 3.21 -7.78
CA LEU A 43 4.41 4.23 -8.46
C LEU A 43 2.99 4.32 -7.86
N PHE A 44 2.35 3.19 -7.50
CA PHE A 44 1.08 3.19 -6.79
C PHE A 44 1.19 3.88 -5.42
N PHE A 45 2.25 3.63 -4.65
CA PHE A 45 2.44 4.28 -3.36
C PHE A 45 2.60 5.81 -3.51
N VAL A 46 3.37 6.26 -4.49
CA VAL A 46 3.52 7.71 -4.78
C VAL A 46 2.17 8.33 -5.16
N ILE A 47 1.43 7.70 -6.06
CA ILE A 47 0.10 8.18 -6.49
C ILE A 47 -0.87 8.22 -5.31
N SER A 48 -0.92 7.16 -4.50
CA SER A 48 -1.76 7.09 -3.31
C SER A 48 -1.41 8.17 -2.30
N GLY A 49 -0.12 8.39 -2.03
CA GLY A 49 0.37 9.45 -1.16
C GLY A 49 -0.06 10.83 -1.61
N TYR A 50 0.08 11.12 -2.91
CA TYR A 50 -0.35 12.39 -3.50
C TYR A 50 -1.87 12.59 -3.41
N VAL A 51 -2.65 11.60 -3.87
CA VAL A 51 -4.11 11.70 -3.91
C VAL A 51 -4.71 11.85 -2.51
N ILE A 52 -4.21 11.08 -1.54
CA ILE A 52 -4.68 11.16 -0.15
C ILE A 52 -4.33 12.48 0.49
N THR A 53 -3.09 12.96 0.32
CA THR A 53 -2.68 14.26 0.88
C THR A 53 -3.53 15.38 0.31
N ARG A 54 -3.74 15.39 -1.00
CA ARG A 54 -4.60 16.38 -1.66
C ARG A 54 -6.04 16.33 -1.14
N LEU A 55 -6.64 15.13 -1.06
CA LEU A 55 -8.00 14.93 -0.55
C LEU A 55 -8.16 15.46 0.89
N LEU A 56 -7.17 15.20 1.76
CA LEU A 56 -7.19 15.67 3.13
C LEU A 56 -7.09 17.20 3.19
N LEU A 57 -6.19 17.81 2.42
CA LEU A 57 -6.02 19.25 2.37
C LEU A 57 -7.25 19.97 1.81
N ASP A 58 -7.85 19.44 0.74
CA ASP A 58 -9.07 19.98 0.14
C ASP A 58 -10.24 19.88 1.15
N SER A 59 -10.38 18.76 1.86
CA SER A 59 -11.40 18.58 2.90
C SER A 59 -11.25 19.60 4.05
N ILE A 60 -10.03 19.83 4.51
CA ILE A 60 -9.74 20.81 5.56
C ILE A 60 -10.05 22.23 5.07
N GLN A 61 -9.73 22.54 3.83
CA GLN A 61 -9.96 23.88 3.26
C GLN A 61 -11.44 24.16 3.04
N GLU A 62 -12.23 23.17 2.61
CA GLU A 62 -13.64 23.34 2.32
C GLU A 62 -14.53 23.28 3.57
N ARG A 63 -14.19 22.42 4.53
CA ARG A 63 -15.02 22.11 5.71
C ARG A 63 -14.49 22.75 7.00
N GLY A 64 -13.32 23.38 6.96
CA GLY A 64 -12.66 23.91 8.15
C GLY A 64 -12.05 22.87 9.09
N GLY A 65 -12.13 21.58 8.72
CA GLY A 65 -11.63 20.45 9.50
C GLY A 65 -11.62 19.16 8.74
N LEU A 66 -11.06 18.11 9.36
CA LEU A 66 -11.02 16.75 8.79
C LEU A 66 -11.96 15.85 9.56
N ASP A 67 -12.96 15.28 8.88
CA ASP A 67 -13.77 14.20 9.41
C ASP A 67 -13.04 12.87 9.19
N LEU A 68 -12.31 12.41 10.22
CA LEU A 68 -11.55 11.16 10.17
C LEU A 68 -12.47 9.94 9.96
N ARG A 69 -13.66 9.95 10.55
CA ARG A 69 -14.61 8.85 10.43
C ARG A 69 -15.05 8.68 8.98
N ASP A 70 -15.49 9.76 8.35
CA ASP A 70 -15.90 9.73 6.94
C ASP A 70 -14.74 9.32 6.04
N PHE A 71 -13.54 9.83 6.32
CA PHE A 71 -12.33 9.45 5.58
C PHE A 71 -12.05 7.95 5.67
N TYR A 72 -11.99 7.37 6.88
CA TYR A 72 -11.70 5.95 7.07
C TYR A 72 -12.80 5.06 6.50
N MET A 73 -14.06 5.40 6.71
CA MET A 73 -15.18 4.64 6.16
C MET A 73 -15.19 4.63 4.63
N ALA A 74 -14.81 5.74 3.99
CA ALA A 74 -14.66 5.79 2.53
C ALA A 74 -13.56 4.84 2.03
N ARG A 75 -12.44 4.71 2.78
CA ARG A 75 -11.34 3.79 2.43
C ARG A 75 -11.74 2.33 2.65
N ILE A 76 -12.34 2.01 3.79
CA ILE A 76 -12.84 0.67 4.10
C ILE A 76 -13.83 0.20 3.03
N ARG A 77 -14.82 1.03 2.68
CA ARG A 77 -15.82 0.70 1.65
C ARG A 77 -15.21 0.51 0.26
N ARG A 78 -14.05 1.09 0.00
CA ARG A 78 -13.34 0.96 -1.28
C ARG A 78 -12.43 -0.26 -1.33
N LEU A 79 -11.70 -0.55 -0.25
CA LEU A 79 -10.65 -1.56 -0.24
C LEU A 79 -11.16 -2.94 0.22
N LEU A 80 -12.00 -2.96 1.25
CA LEU A 80 -12.40 -4.22 1.89
C LEU A 80 -13.28 -5.11 1.01
N PRO A 81 -14.32 -4.61 0.28
CA PRO A 81 -15.18 -5.48 -0.52
C PRO A 81 -14.42 -6.23 -1.62
N PRO A 82 -13.60 -5.60 -2.47
CA PRO A 82 -12.84 -6.34 -3.49
C PRO A 82 -11.79 -7.28 -2.89
N LEU A 83 -11.19 -6.94 -1.74
CA LEU A 83 -10.25 -7.81 -1.04
C LEU A 83 -10.97 -9.06 -0.52
N ILE A 84 -12.10 -8.92 0.16
CA ILE A 84 -12.91 -10.06 0.65
C ILE A 84 -13.35 -10.92 -0.53
N PHE A 85 -13.86 -10.31 -1.60
CA PHE A 85 -14.26 -11.05 -2.81
C PHE A 85 -13.10 -11.88 -3.37
N MET A 86 -11.92 -11.28 -3.52
CA MET A 86 -10.72 -11.96 -3.99
C MET A 86 -10.35 -13.13 -3.07
N ILE A 87 -10.35 -12.94 -1.75
CA ILE A 87 -10.02 -13.99 -0.78
C ILE A 87 -11.04 -15.15 -0.87
N VAL A 88 -12.34 -14.84 -0.95
CA VAL A 88 -13.38 -15.88 -1.05
C VAL A 88 -13.22 -16.67 -2.35
N VAL A 89 -13.08 -16.01 -3.49
CA VAL A 89 -12.90 -16.69 -4.78
C VAL A 89 -11.64 -17.56 -4.77
N THR A 90 -10.52 -17.01 -4.31
CA THR A 90 -9.25 -17.75 -4.22
C THR A 90 -9.35 -18.91 -3.24
N SER A 91 -10.06 -18.78 -2.13
CA SER A 91 -10.30 -19.88 -1.16
C SER A 91 -11.04 -21.05 -1.81
N ILE A 92 -12.06 -20.77 -2.61
CA ILE A 92 -12.81 -21.80 -3.35
C ILE A 92 -11.90 -22.48 -4.36
N VAL A 93 -11.15 -21.71 -5.15
CA VAL A 93 -10.21 -22.26 -6.15
C VAL A 93 -9.16 -23.14 -5.49
N VAL A 94 -8.54 -22.67 -4.41
CA VAL A 94 -7.52 -23.42 -3.65
C VAL A 94 -8.12 -24.70 -3.06
N GLY A 95 -9.30 -24.64 -2.47
CA GLY A 95 -9.97 -25.81 -1.90
C GLY A 95 -10.25 -26.92 -2.92
N ILE A 96 -10.50 -26.56 -4.20
CA ILE A 96 -10.80 -27.51 -5.27
C ILE A 96 -9.52 -28.05 -5.94
N TRP A 97 -8.58 -27.17 -6.30
CA TRP A 97 -7.42 -27.52 -7.15
C TRP A 97 -6.08 -27.64 -6.40
N ALA A 98 -5.98 -27.12 -5.17
CA ALA A 98 -4.75 -27.17 -4.39
C ALA A 98 -5.03 -27.35 -2.89
N PRO A 99 -5.69 -28.45 -2.46
CA PRO A 99 -6.12 -28.67 -1.09
C PRO A 99 -4.94 -28.71 -0.09
N ASP A 100 -3.75 -29.10 -0.55
CA ASP A 100 -2.50 -29.09 0.20
C ASP A 100 -2.09 -27.68 0.68
N THR A 101 -2.45 -26.63 -0.05
CA THR A 101 -2.12 -25.24 0.28
C THR A 101 -3.21 -24.52 1.08
N THR A 102 -4.39 -25.15 1.26
CA THR A 102 -5.56 -24.52 1.91
C THR A 102 -5.24 -24.07 3.34
N LYS A 103 -4.52 -24.88 4.11
CA LYS A 103 -4.17 -24.53 5.50
C LYS A 103 -3.33 -23.25 5.55
N LYS A 104 -2.29 -23.14 4.71
CA LYS A 104 -1.44 -21.94 4.64
C LYS A 104 -2.25 -20.74 4.20
N PHE A 105 -3.08 -20.89 3.16
CA PHE A 105 -3.95 -19.82 2.67
C PHE A 105 -4.88 -19.28 3.76
N LEU A 106 -5.55 -20.16 4.53
CA LEU A 106 -6.44 -19.76 5.61
C LEU A 106 -5.69 -19.10 6.80
N THR A 107 -4.44 -19.49 7.02
CA THR A 107 -3.57 -18.84 8.02
C THR A 107 -3.17 -17.42 7.59
N ASP A 108 -2.92 -17.18 6.30
CA ASP A 108 -2.50 -15.90 5.74
C ASP A 108 -3.67 -14.91 5.56
N ALA A 109 -4.89 -15.42 5.33
CA ALA A 109 -6.07 -14.61 5.02
C ALA A 109 -6.41 -13.54 6.08
N PRO A 110 -6.38 -13.81 7.41
CA PRO A 110 -6.60 -12.79 8.42
C PRO A 110 -5.61 -11.63 8.32
N PHE A 111 -4.33 -11.90 8.10
CA PHE A 111 -3.31 -10.86 7.97
C PHE A 111 -3.52 -9.99 6.74
N SER A 112 -4.02 -10.55 5.65
CA SER A 112 -4.43 -9.80 4.46
C SER A 112 -5.64 -8.90 4.75
N ILE A 113 -6.68 -9.42 5.42
CA ILE A 113 -7.91 -8.68 5.74
C ILE A 113 -7.63 -7.51 6.70
N PHE A 114 -6.81 -7.73 7.73
CA PHE A 114 -6.51 -6.73 8.77
C PHE A 114 -5.33 -5.82 8.42
N GLY A 115 -4.77 -5.94 7.21
CA GLY A 115 -3.70 -5.06 6.75
C GLY A 115 -2.37 -5.26 7.47
N GLY A 116 -2.07 -6.51 7.87
CA GLY A 116 -0.84 -6.91 8.55
C GLY A 116 0.06 -7.85 7.74
N MET A 117 -0.27 -8.13 6.47
CA MET A 117 0.43 -9.13 5.66
C MET A 117 1.92 -8.83 5.47
N ASN A 118 2.31 -7.56 5.35
CA ASN A 118 3.72 -7.17 5.27
C ASN A 118 4.51 -7.60 6.50
N TRP A 119 3.97 -7.36 7.70
CA TRP A 119 4.61 -7.79 8.96
C TRP A 119 4.59 -9.31 9.12
N TRP A 120 3.49 -9.96 8.73
CA TRP A 120 3.39 -11.41 8.74
C TRP A 120 4.51 -12.07 7.92
N LEU A 121 4.77 -11.57 6.71
CA LEU A 121 5.85 -12.06 5.86
C LEU A 121 7.23 -11.85 6.49
N VAL A 122 7.49 -10.66 7.06
CA VAL A 122 8.75 -10.34 7.71
C VAL A 122 9.01 -11.27 8.90
N PHE A 123 8.02 -11.46 9.80
CA PHE A 123 8.18 -12.29 10.98
C PHE A 123 8.26 -13.80 10.71
N ASN A 124 7.81 -14.24 9.53
CA ASN A 124 7.91 -15.64 9.12
C ASN A 124 9.05 -15.87 8.12
N GLU A 125 9.99 -14.93 8.00
CA GLU A 125 11.16 -15.04 7.12
C GLU A 125 10.82 -15.44 5.68
N GLN A 126 9.68 -14.98 5.19
CA GLN A 126 9.23 -15.24 3.82
C GLN A 126 9.86 -14.19 2.92
N ASP A 127 10.98 -14.55 2.28
CA ASP A 127 11.57 -13.68 1.27
C ASP A 127 10.64 -13.56 0.06
N TYR A 128 10.45 -12.34 -0.44
CA TYR A 128 9.62 -12.08 -1.59
C TYR A 128 10.26 -12.57 -2.90
N PHE A 129 11.57 -12.54 -3.00
CA PHE A 129 12.31 -12.88 -4.23
C PHE A 129 12.95 -14.26 -4.20
N GLU A 130 13.26 -14.81 -3.03
CA GLU A 130 14.05 -16.04 -2.86
C GLU A 130 13.28 -17.21 -2.25
N SER A 131 11.95 -17.25 -2.34
CA SER A 131 11.18 -18.32 -1.72
C SER A 131 11.54 -19.69 -2.31
N SER A 132 12.24 -20.52 -1.54
CA SER A 132 12.42 -21.95 -1.82
C SER A 132 11.08 -22.64 -1.67
N GLY A 133 10.33 -22.80 -2.77
CA GLY A 133 9.02 -23.44 -2.78
C GLY A 133 7.92 -22.57 -3.41
N ARG A 134 6.65 -22.97 -3.21
CA ARG A 134 5.51 -22.16 -3.67
C ARG A 134 5.35 -20.92 -2.78
N PRO A 135 5.42 -19.70 -3.34
CA PRO A 135 5.18 -18.48 -2.57
C PRO A 135 3.76 -18.47 -1.99
N PRO A 136 3.53 -17.79 -0.87
CA PRO A 136 2.19 -17.63 -0.31
C PRO A 136 1.25 -17.00 -1.32
N LEU A 137 0.07 -17.58 -1.54
CA LEU A 137 -0.89 -17.10 -2.53
C LEU A 137 -1.38 -15.66 -2.26
N LEU A 138 -1.42 -15.25 -0.99
CA LEU A 138 -1.81 -13.91 -0.56
C LEU A 138 -0.61 -12.97 -0.37
N GLN A 139 0.60 -13.40 -0.73
CA GLN A 139 1.81 -12.60 -0.57
C GLN A 139 1.67 -11.19 -1.17
N HIS A 140 1.10 -11.08 -2.37
CA HIS A 140 0.90 -9.81 -3.06
C HIS A 140 0.07 -8.77 -2.29
N THR A 141 -0.68 -9.19 -1.26
CA THR A 141 -1.45 -8.26 -0.40
C THR A 141 -0.59 -7.48 0.58
N TRP A 142 0.73 -7.75 0.64
CA TRP A 142 1.66 -6.95 1.44
C TRP A 142 1.64 -5.46 1.09
N SER A 143 1.53 -5.15 -0.19
CA SER A 143 1.49 -3.76 -0.65
C SER A 143 0.20 -3.06 -0.24
N LEU A 144 -0.93 -3.77 -0.25
CA LEU A 144 -2.20 -3.27 0.25
C LEU A 144 -2.16 -3.04 1.77
N ALA A 145 -1.44 -3.89 2.51
CA ALA A 145 -1.22 -3.71 3.95
C ALA A 145 -0.43 -2.43 4.24
N VAL A 146 0.66 -2.18 3.52
CA VAL A 146 1.44 -0.94 3.64
C VAL A 146 0.58 0.29 3.32
N GLU A 147 -0.22 0.21 2.25
CA GLU A 147 -1.14 1.29 1.88
C GLU A 147 -2.19 1.56 2.96
N ALA A 148 -2.78 0.52 3.55
CA ALA A 148 -3.75 0.65 4.64
C ALA A 148 -3.14 1.30 5.89
N GLN A 149 -1.90 0.93 6.24
CA GLN A 149 -1.15 1.53 7.35
C GLN A 149 -0.84 3.01 7.09
N PHE A 150 -0.46 3.36 5.86
CA PHE A 150 -0.29 4.75 5.44
C PHE A 150 -1.59 5.53 5.57
N TYR A 151 -2.72 4.99 5.13
CA TYR A 151 -4.03 5.64 5.26
C TYR A 151 -4.44 5.84 6.72
N LEU A 152 -4.02 4.94 7.61
CA LEU A 152 -4.29 5.08 9.05
C LEU A 152 -3.46 6.21 9.67
N LEU A 153 -2.16 6.26 9.37
CA LEU A 153 -1.22 7.14 10.06
C LEU A 153 -1.14 8.54 9.45
N TRP A 154 -1.19 8.64 8.12
CA TRP A 154 -0.95 9.91 7.42
C TRP A 154 -1.93 11.03 7.78
N PRO A 155 -3.25 10.81 7.89
CA PRO A 155 -4.19 11.85 8.31
C PRO A 155 -3.87 12.39 9.70
N LEU A 156 -3.44 11.56 10.63
CA LEU A 156 -3.08 11.94 11.99
C LEU A 156 -1.80 12.80 11.99
N ILE A 157 -0.77 12.36 11.27
CA ILE A 157 0.48 13.10 11.09
C ILE A 157 0.18 14.48 10.46
N LEU A 158 -0.63 14.50 9.40
CA LEU A 158 -1.00 15.73 8.72
C LEU A 158 -1.73 16.72 9.64
N LEU A 159 -2.65 16.23 10.48
CA LEU A 159 -3.34 17.07 11.47
C LEU A 159 -2.36 17.67 12.49
N VAL A 160 -1.41 16.90 12.98
CA VAL A 160 -0.36 17.38 13.89
C VAL A 160 0.49 18.44 13.21
N VAL A 161 0.97 18.17 11.98
CA VAL A 161 1.77 19.13 11.21
C VAL A 161 1.00 20.43 10.97
N LEU A 162 -0.27 20.34 10.58
CA LEU A 162 -1.10 21.52 10.34
C LEU A 162 -1.36 22.32 11.61
N LYS A 163 -1.59 21.66 12.74
CA LYS A 163 -1.88 22.30 14.03
C LYS A 163 -0.68 23.10 14.55
N TYR A 164 0.54 22.55 14.45
CA TYR A 164 1.72 23.11 15.09
C TYR A 164 2.62 23.90 14.14
N PHE A 165 2.65 23.58 12.86
CA PHE A 165 3.61 24.11 11.89
C PHE A 165 2.96 24.79 10.67
N GLY A 166 1.67 24.53 10.44
CA GLY A 166 0.93 25.12 9.32
C GLY A 166 1.19 24.45 7.96
N LYS A 167 0.43 24.88 6.94
CA LYS A 167 0.43 24.24 5.62
C LYS A 167 1.75 24.29 4.87
N LYS A 168 2.55 25.36 5.07
CA LYS A 168 3.81 25.57 4.33
C LYS A 168 4.88 24.50 4.64
N VAL A 169 4.78 23.85 5.81
CA VAL A 169 5.77 22.87 6.27
C VAL A 169 5.46 21.44 5.76
N ILE A 170 4.27 21.19 5.21
CA ILE A 170 3.86 19.85 4.77
C ILE A 170 4.85 19.22 3.79
N PRO A 171 5.32 19.89 2.70
CA PRO A 171 6.29 19.30 1.80
C PRO A 171 7.61 18.96 2.48
N ALA A 172 8.09 19.84 3.37
CA ALA A 172 9.32 19.59 4.13
C ALA A 172 9.14 18.43 5.11
N ALA A 173 8.02 18.34 5.81
CA ALA A 173 7.70 17.21 6.68
C ALA A 173 7.65 15.88 5.91
N ALA A 174 7.01 15.85 4.74
CA ALA A 174 6.97 14.68 3.88
C ALA A 174 8.38 14.27 3.42
N LEU A 175 9.22 15.21 3.00
CA LEU A 175 10.60 14.93 2.60
C LEU A 175 11.46 14.42 3.77
N ILE A 176 11.31 14.97 4.97
CA ILE A 176 12.02 14.52 6.17
C ILE A 176 11.62 13.08 6.51
N ILE A 177 10.32 12.77 6.49
CA ILE A 177 9.82 11.40 6.75
C ILE A 177 10.37 10.44 5.70
N ALA A 178 10.36 10.82 4.42
CA ALA A 178 10.89 10.00 3.33
C ALA A 178 12.41 9.79 3.49
N ALA A 179 13.17 10.82 3.85
CA ALA A 179 14.61 10.72 4.09
C ALA A 179 14.92 9.81 5.28
N ILE A 180 14.21 9.94 6.40
CA ILE A 180 14.37 9.08 7.59
C ILE A 180 14.06 7.63 7.20
N SER A 181 12.97 7.38 6.48
CA SER A 181 12.58 6.04 6.02
C SER A 181 13.64 5.43 5.10
N GLY A 182 14.18 6.21 4.15
CA GLY A 182 15.24 5.77 3.25
C GLY A 182 16.55 5.45 3.98
N ILE A 183 16.95 6.28 4.94
CA ILE A 183 18.12 6.03 5.79
C ILE A 183 17.92 4.75 6.62
N ALA A 184 16.74 4.60 7.25
CA ALA A 184 16.43 3.42 8.03
C ALA A 184 16.48 2.13 7.18
N LEU A 185 15.93 2.17 5.97
CA LEU A 185 15.99 1.06 5.02
C LEU A 185 17.44 0.72 4.66
N MET A 186 18.25 1.74 4.35
CA MET A 186 19.67 1.57 4.03
C MET A 186 20.43 0.92 5.19
N LEU A 187 20.22 1.38 6.43
CA LEU A 187 20.87 0.81 7.61
C LEU A 187 20.48 -0.65 7.85
N VAL A 188 19.19 -0.98 7.69
CA VAL A 188 18.70 -2.36 7.83
C VAL A 188 19.30 -3.26 6.75
N SER A 189 19.36 -2.82 5.50
CA SER A 189 19.97 -3.57 4.40
C SER A 189 21.45 -3.85 4.66
N PHE A 190 22.22 -2.88 5.12
CA PHE A 190 23.64 -3.10 5.50
C PHE A 190 23.80 -4.08 6.65
N GLN A 191 22.91 -4.08 7.63
CA GLN A 191 22.99 -5.05 8.74
C GLN A 191 22.68 -6.47 8.26
N LEU A 192 21.70 -6.66 7.38
CA LEU A 192 21.36 -7.97 6.83
C LEU A 192 22.50 -8.53 5.95
N ASP A 193 23.12 -7.71 5.11
CA ASP A 193 24.27 -8.13 4.31
C ASP A 193 25.47 -8.52 5.20
N ALA A 194 25.72 -7.80 6.28
CA ALA A 194 26.81 -8.09 7.20
C ALA A 194 26.59 -9.43 7.97
N THR A 195 25.35 -9.78 8.27
CA THR A 195 25.01 -11.05 8.94
C THR A 195 25.05 -12.24 8.00
N ASN A 196 24.81 -12.06 6.70
CA ASN A 196 24.86 -13.13 5.70
C ASN A 196 26.30 -13.45 5.22
N THR A 197 27.28 -12.59 5.53
CA THR A 197 28.70 -12.77 5.15
C THR A 197 29.58 -13.29 6.28
N SER A 198 29.04 -13.51 7.47
CA SER A 198 29.71 -14.07 8.64
C SER A 198 29.33 -15.52 8.89
#